data_7d1f40c0adf2654983644b818e66cd39
#
_entry.id   7d1f40c0adf2654983644b818e66cd39
#
_cell.length_a   1.000
_cell.length_b   1.000
_cell.length_c   1.000
_cell.angle_alpha   90.00
_cell.angle_beta   90.00
_cell.angle_gamma   90.00
#
_symmetry.space_group_name_H-M   'P 1'
#
loop_
_entity.id
_entity.type
_entity.pdbx_description
1 polymer ?
#
loop_
_entity_poly.entity_id
_entity_poly.type
_entity_poly.pdbx_seq_one_letter_code
_entity_poly.pdbx_strand_id
1 'polypeptide(L)' 'PRPVFPLRGADVLKIGIQQGPDISRLLNEIETWWIAGGFEAGRRKCLKELKQRAKRTSN' A
#
# COMPACT_ATOMS: atom_id res chain seq x y z
N PRO A 1 -12.15 8.14 -16.76
CA PRO A 1 -12.21 7.19 -15.64
C PRO A 1 -10.90 7.19 -14.89
N ARG A 2 -11.00 7.02 -13.59
CA ARG A 2 -9.81 7.01 -12.74
C ARG A 2 -9.06 5.69 -12.87
N PRO A 3 -7.73 5.71 -12.81
CA PRO A 3 -6.99 4.46 -12.68
C PRO A 3 -7.40 3.73 -11.41
N VAL A 4 -7.37 2.41 -11.47
CA VAL A 4 -7.69 1.59 -10.30
C VAL A 4 -6.42 1.40 -9.48
N PHE A 5 -6.56 1.60 -8.16
CA PHE A 5 -5.44 1.39 -7.24
C PHE A 5 -4.96 -0.06 -7.36
N PRO A 6 -3.66 -0.29 -7.60
CA PRO A 6 -3.16 -1.63 -7.93
C PRO A 6 -3.03 -2.58 -6.73
N LEU A 7 -3.13 -2.09 -5.51
CA LEU A 7 -2.97 -2.93 -4.34
C LEU A 7 -4.31 -3.23 -3.67
N ARG A 8 -4.34 -4.33 -2.94
CA ARG A 8 -5.50 -4.76 -2.17
C ARG A 8 -5.05 -5.29 -0.83
N GLY A 9 -6.01 -5.55 0.06
CA GLY A 9 -5.71 -6.10 1.37
C GLY A 9 -4.92 -7.41 1.30
N ALA A 10 -5.20 -8.22 0.28
CA ALA A 10 -4.47 -9.48 0.11
C ALA A 10 -2.97 -9.26 -0.10
N ASP A 11 -2.62 -8.16 -0.78
CA ASP A 11 -1.20 -7.84 -1.00
C ASP A 11 -0.51 -7.50 0.32
N VAL A 12 -1.21 -6.81 1.21
CA VAL A 12 -0.67 -6.46 2.53
C VAL A 12 -0.45 -7.73 3.34
N LEU A 13 -1.39 -8.67 3.29
CA LEU A 13 -1.25 -9.93 3.99
C LEU A 13 -0.08 -10.76 3.48
N LYS A 14 0.17 -10.71 2.17
CA LYS A 14 1.26 -11.47 1.55
C LYS A 14 2.63 -11.03 2.06
N ILE A 15 2.79 -9.77 2.41
CA ILE A 15 4.08 -9.28 2.90
C ILE A 15 4.24 -9.49 4.41
N GLY A 16 3.30 -10.16 5.05
CA GLY A 16 3.44 -10.58 6.43
C GLY A 16 2.81 -9.66 7.47
N ILE A 17 2.02 -8.69 7.05
CA ILE A 17 1.32 -7.82 7.99
C ILE A 17 0.09 -8.55 8.50
N GLN A 18 -0.08 -8.55 9.82
CA GLN A 18 -1.21 -9.22 10.43
C GLN A 18 -2.51 -8.51 10.11
N GLN A 19 -3.57 -9.31 9.99
CA GLN A 19 -4.89 -8.79 9.74
C GLN A 19 -5.35 -7.90 10.89
N GLY A 20 -5.86 -6.70 10.55
CA GLY A 20 -6.30 -5.75 11.57
C GLY A 20 -6.44 -4.36 10.99
N PRO A 21 -6.68 -3.37 11.88
CA PRO A 21 -6.86 -1.97 11.41
C PRO A 21 -5.63 -1.40 10.71
N ASP A 22 -4.46 -1.96 10.95
CA ASP A 22 -3.23 -1.49 10.31
C ASP A 22 -3.24 -1.68 8.79
N ILE A 23 -3.94 -2.74 8.32
CA ILE A 23 -4.04 -2.99 6.89
C ILE A 23 -4.72 -1.83 6.18
N SER A 24 -5.87 -1.40 6.71
CA SER A 24 -6.62 -0.30 6.12
C SER A 24 -5.80 0.99 6.15
N ARG A 25 -5.13 1.25 7.27
CA ARG A 25 -4.31 2.44 7.41
C ARG A 25 -3.19 2.46 6.38
N LEU A 26 -2.47 1.35 6.24
CA LEU A 26 -1.36 1.27 5.29
C LEU A 26 -1.85 1.43 3.85
N LEU A 27 -2.95 0.77 3.52
CA LEU A 27 -3.51 0.91 2.17
C LEU A 27 -3.92 2.34 1.88
N ASN A 28 -4.54 3.01 2.84
CA ASN A 28 -4.94 4.41 2.67
C ASN A 28 -3.72 5.31 2.49
N GLU A 29 -2.67 5.07 3.23
CA GLU A 29 -1.44 5.86 3.10
C GLU A 29 -0.82 5.67 1.73
N ILE A 30 -0.73 4.44 1.27
CA ILE A 30 -0.15 4.15 -0.04
C ILE A 30 -1.04 4.72 -1.15
N GLU A 31 -2.34 4.61 -1.00
CA GLU A 31 -3.27 5.16 -2.00
C GLU A 31 -3.12 6.68 -2.09
N THR A 32 -3.03 7.35 -0.95
CA THR A 32 -2.82 8.81 -0.92
C THR A 32 -1.51 9.17 -1.60
N TRP A 33 -0.45 8.44 -1.31
CA TRP A 33 0.84 8.65 -1.95
C TRP A 33 0.76 8.41 -3.46
N TRP A 34 0.05 7.39 -3.87
CA TRP A 34 -0.14 7.05 -5.28
C TRP A 34 -0.91 8.16 -6.01
N ILE A 35 -1.96 8.66 -5.40
CA ILE A 35 -2.75 9.76 -5.97
C ILE A 35 -1.89 11.02 -6.08
N ALA A 36 -1.14 11.33 -5.03
CA ALA A 36 -0.27 12.50 -5.02
C ALA A 36 0.80 12.43 -6.10
N GLY A 37 1.20 11.22 -6.47
CA GLY A 37 2.16 11.02 -7.55
C GLY A 37 1.56 11.02 -8.94
N GLY A 38 0.27 11.34 -9.08
CA GLY A 38 -0.39 11.41 -10.37
C GLY A 38 -0.70 10.06 -10.97
N PHE A 39 -0.87 9.04 -10.14
CA PHE A 39 -1.18 7.67 -10.57
C PHE A 39 -0.07 7.03 -11.40
N GLU A 40 1.14 7.55 -11.33
CA GLU A 40 2.25 7.05 -12.14
C GLU A 40 2.86 5.77 -11.58
N ALA A 41 2.80 5.60 -10.26
CA ALA A 41 3.39 4.43 -9.64
C ALA A 41 2.60 3.17 -9.99
N GLY A 42 3.28 2.19 -10.56
CA GLY A 42 2.66 0.91 -10.86
C GLY A 42 2.63 0.00 -9.64
N ARG A 43 2.12 -1.22 -9.85
CA ARG A 43 1.99 -2.19 -8.77
C ARG A 43 3.32 -2.44 -8.05
N ARG A 44 4.39 -2.55 -8.82
CA ARG A 44 5.72 -2.84 -8.26
C ARG A 44 6.18 -1.73 -7.31
N LYS A 45 6.03 -0.48 -7.73
CA LYS A 45 6.41 0.66 -6.90
C LYS A 45 5.54 0.75 -5.65
N CYS A 46 4.25 0.52 -5.82
CA CYS A 46 3.34 0.54 -4.68
C CYS A 46 3.69 -0.54 -3.66
N LEU A 47 4.02 -1.74 -4.14
CA LEU A 47 4.44 -2.82 -3.24
C LEU A 47 5.72 -2.49 -2.51
N LYS A 48 6.67 -1.88 -3.20
CA LYS A 48 7.93 -1.48 -2.58
C LYS A 48 7.69 -0.47 -1.47
N GLU A 49 6.87 0.53 -1.76
CA GLU A 49 6.55 1.56 -0.77
C GLU A 49 5.79 0.95 0.41
N LEU A 50 4.87 0.04 0.13
CA LEU A 50 4.12 -0.64 1.17
C LEU A 50 5.04 -1.40 2.11
N LYS A 51 6.02 -2.12 1.56
CA LYS A 51 6.98 -2.86 2.37
C LYS A 51 7.80 -1.94 3.26
N GLN A 52 8.22 -0.80 2.74
CA GLN A 52 8.98 0.16 3.52
C GLN A 52 8.17 0.73 4.67
N ARG A 53 6.91 1.05 4.43
CA ARG A 53 6.03 1.57 5.47
C ARG A 53 5.69 0.51 6.50
N ALA A 54 5.53 -0.74 6.04
CA ALA A 54 5.26 -1.86 6.94
C ALA A 54 6.43 -2.08 7.89
N LYS A 55 7.65 -1.95 7.39
CA LYS A 55 8.83 -2.09 8.24
C LYS A 55 8.87 -1.05 9.35
N ARG A 56 8.48 0.18 9.05
CA ARG A 56 8.44 1.23 10.05
C ARG A 56 7.41 0.95 11.13
N THR A 57 6.30 0.34 10.73
CA THR A 57 5.18 0.11 11.63
C THR A 57 5.40 -1.10 12.53
N SER A 58 6.19 -2.06 12.09
CA SER A 58 6.33 -3.32 12.81
C SER A 58 7.39 -3.29 13.90
N ASN A 59 7.87 -2.15 14.25
CA ASN A 59 8.80 -2.04 15.38
C ASN A 59 8.07 -2.07 16.70
#